data_db8be351f9b7d32f3810144912f53a74
#
_entry.id   db8be351f9b7d32f3810144912f53a74
#
_cell.length_a   1.000
_cell.length_b   1.000
_cell.length_c   1.000
_cell.angle_alpha   90.00
_cell.angle_beta   90.00
_cell.angle_gamma   90.00
#
_symmetry.space_group_name_H-M   'P 1'
#
loop_
_entity.id
_entity.type
_entity.pdbx_description
1 polymer ?
#
loop_
_entity_poly.entity_id
_entity_poly.type
_entity_poly.pdbx_seq_one_letter_code
_entity_poly.pdbx_strand_id
1 'polypeptide(L)'
;MIRDHETLNALLDTVNRFVRERLVPAEALVAETDEIPDDIVQEMKDMGLFGLTVPESYGGLELTMEEEVMVMLAMGQTSPCFRSLFGTTVGIGSQGILLDGTTEQKAKYLPKLATGELIASFALTEPDAGSDAASLRTTAIRGSDAEGDHYIVNGTKRYITNSPHAGIFTLMARTNPADKGAGGVSAFIVEANTPGITIGKVDKKMGQRGAHTADVIFENCRVPASQLIGGKEGQGFKTAMKVLEKGRIHIAAICVGVAERMQRDALNYAIERKQFGQPIAEFQLVQAMLADSQAEIYAARCMVIDAARKRDDGLPVATEASCCKLFASEMCGRVADRAVQIFGGAGYLSEYGIERFYRDVRLFRLYEGTSQIQQLVIARNLVREATR
;
A
#
# COMPACT_ATOMS: atom_id res chain seq x y z
N MET A 1 0.57 -19.91 -0.77
CA MET A 1 0.93 -21.15 -0.01
C MET A 1 2.27 -20.94 0.67
N ILE A 2 2.38 -21.32 1.95
CA ILE A 2 3.64 -21.22 2.71
C ILE A 2 4.61 -22.26 2.20
N ARG A 3 5.81 -21.84 1.76
CA ARG A 3 6.83 -22.71 1.18
C ARG A 3 7.65 -23.43 2.26
N ASP A 4 8.01 -22.67 3.30
CA ASP A 4 8.77 -23.17 4.45
C ASP A 4 8.27 -22.49 5.73
N HIS A 5 7.66 -23.27 6.61
CA HIS A 5 7.10 -22.78 7.87
C HIS A 5 8.20 -22.34 8.87
N GLU A 6 9.37 -22.97 8.88
CA GLU A 6 10.45 -22.62 9.81
C GLU A 6 11.03 -21.24 9.45
N THR A 7 11.36 -21.04 8.17
CA THR A 7 11.87 -19.76 7.66
C THR A 7 10.85 -18.64 7.84
N LEU A 8 9.57 -18.88 7.52
CA LEU A 8 8.52 -17.89 7.72
C LEU A 8 8.34 -17.52 9.19
N ASN A 9 8.32 -18.51 10.10
CA ASN A 9 8.19 -18.23 11.54
C ASN A 9 9.38 -17.43 12.07
N ALA A 10 10.61 -17.71 11.65
CA ALA A 10 11.79 -16.94 12.03
C ALA A 10 11.70 -15.49 11.54
N LEU A 11 11.22 -15.26 10.30
CA LEU A 11 10.96 -13.93 9.76
C LEU A 11 9.88 -13.21 10.57
N LEU A 12 8.76 -13.87 10.86
CA LEU A 12 7.65 -13.29 11.63
C LEU A 12 8.06 -12.95 13.06
N ASP A 13 8.87 -13.79 13.72
CA ASP A 13 9.40 -13.50 15.06
C ASP A 13 10.28 -12.25 15.03
N THR A 14 11.12 -12.10 14.00
CA THR A 14 11.97 -10.92 13.81
C THR A 14 11.12 -9.67 13.55
N VAL A 15 10.13 -9.76 12.67
CA VAL A 15 9.22 -8.63 12.37
C VAL A 15 8.40 -8.25 13.61
N ASN A 16 7.83 -9.21 14.34
CA ASN A 16 7.05 -8.94 15.55
C ASN A 16 7.91 -8.30 16.64
N ARG A 17 9.16 -8.73 16.81
CA ARG A 17 10.10 -8.09 17.74
C ARG A 17 10.41 -6.66 17.33
N PHE A 18 10.73 -6.43 16.05
CA PHE A 18 10.98 -5.10 15.50
C PHE A 18 9.77 -4.16 15.70
N VAL A 19 8.57 -4.63 15.38
CA VAL A 19 7.34 -3.86 15.62
C VAL A 19 7.20 -3.49 17.10
N ARG A 20 7.33 -4.46 18.01
CA ARG A 20 7.13 -4.24 19.45
C ARG A 20 8.20 -3.35 20.06
N GLU A 21 9.47 -3.55 19.70
CA GLU A 21 10.62 -2.93 20.38
C GLU A 21 11.10 -1.64 19.72
N ARG A 22 10.80 -1.45 18.42
CA ARG A 22 11.26 -0.28 17.66
C ARG A 22 10.12 0.59 17.16
N LEU A 23 9.12 0.01 16.49
CA LEU A 23 8.10 0.80 15.80
C LEU A 23 7.04 1.35 16.76
N VAL A 24 6.49 0.52 17.66
CA VAL A 24 5.48 0.96 18.63
C VAL A 24 6.01 2.09 19.52
N PRO A 25 7.23 2.03 20.10
CA PRO A 25 7.78 3.15 20.86
C PRO A 25 8.00 4.43 20.04
N ALA A 26 8.25 4.32 18.74
CA ALA A 26 8.47 5.46 17.85
C ALA A 26 7.18 6.13 17.35
N GLU A 27 6.01 5.51 17.52
CA GLU A 27 4.72 6.01 16.97
C GLU A 27 4.40 7.45 17.35
N ALA A 28 4.63 7.82 18.61
CA ALA A 28 4.34 9.18 19.11
C ALA A 28 5.28 10.21 18.47
N LEU A 29 6.58 9.90 18.42
CA LEU A 29 7.60 10.76 17.82
C LEU A 29 7.29 10.99 16.32
N VAL A 30 7.02 9.92 15.57
CA VAL A 30 6.70 10.03 14.14
C VAL A 30 5.40 10.82 13.92
N ALA A 31 4.40 10.62 14.78
CA ALA A 31 3.16 11.40 14.71
C ALA A 31 3.37 12.90 14.99
N GLU A 32 4.36 13.26 15.83
CA GLU A 32 4.68 14.66 16.14
C GLU A 32 5.56 15.29 15.06
N THR A 33 6.64 14.62 14.65
CA THR A 33 7.63 15.16 13.72
C THR A 33 7.26 15.04 12.24
N ASP A 34 6.36 14.11 11.90
CA ASP A 34 6.04 13.69 10.53
C ASP A 34 7.22 13.01 9.79
N GLU A 35 8.20 12.48 10.53
CA GLU A 35 9.40 11.84 10.00
C GLU A 35 9.61 10.47 10.63
N ILE A 36 9.96 9.46 9.84
CA ILE A 36 10.42 8.16 10.34
C ILE A 36 11.93 8.26 10.57
N PRO A 37 12.45 7.94 11.78
CA PRO A 37 13.89 8.00 12.04
C PRO A 37 14.71 7.15 11.07
N ASP A 38 15.87 7.68 10.65
CA ASP A 38 16.75 7.04 9.67
C ASP A 38 17.27 5.67 10.11
N ASP A 39 17.50 5.49 11.42
CA ASP A 39 17.91 4.20 11.98
C ASP A 39 16.80 3.14 11.83
N ILE A 40 15.54 3.50 12.00
CA ILE A 40 14.41 2.62 11.75
C ILE A 40 14.32 2.27 10.26
N VAL A 41 14.52 3.26 9.37
CA VAL A 41 14.55 3.01 7.93
C VAL A 41 15.67 2.05 7.56
N GLN A 42 16.86 2.21 8.17
CA GLN A 42 17.99 1.31 7.92
C GLN A 42 17.71 -0.10 8.44
N GLU A 43 17.13 -0.25 9.63
CA GLU A 43 16.72 -1.57 10.15
C GLU A 43 15.71 -2.26 9.21
N MET A 44 14.75 -1.52 8.61
CA MET A 44 13.83 -2.08 7.61
C MET A 44 14.56 -2.60 6.37
N LYS A 45 15.60 -1.89 5.93
CA LYS A 45 16.45 -2.33 4.80
C LYS A 45 17.24 -3.59 5.15
N ASP A 46 17.88 -3.62 6.31
CA ASP A 46 18.69 -4.73 6.79
C ASP A 46 17.86 -6.01 7.00
N MET A 47 16.57 -5.86 7.36
CA MET A 47 15.61 -6.95 7.45
C MET A 47 15.07 -7.42 6.09
N GLY A 48 15.42 -6.78 4.99
CA GLY A 48 14.94 -7.13 3.65
C GLY A 48 13.47 -6.78 3.38
N LEU A 49 12.85 -5.88 4.17
CA LEU A 49 11.43 -5.55 4.00
C LEU A 49 11.11 -4.90 2.65
N PHE A 50 12.07 -4.29 1.98
CA PHE A 50 11.90 -3.72 0.64
C PHE A 50 11.89 -4.79 -0.46
N GLY A 51 12.45 -5.98 -0.19
CA GLY A 51 12.58 -7.10 -1.13
C GLY A 51 11.60 -8.24 -0.93
N LEU A 52 10.55 -8.10 -0.10
CA LEU A 52 9.67 -9.20 0.29
C LEU A 52 9.19 -10.07 -0.89
N THR A 53 8.84 -9.46 -2.02
CA THR A 53 8.26 -10.14 -3.18
C THR A 53 9.15 -10.11 -4.43
N VAL A 54 10.34 -9.54 -4.32
CA VAL A 54 11.35 -9.59 -5.38
C VAL A 54 11.94 -11.00 -5.40
N PRO A 55 12.14 -11.62 -6.58
CA PRO A 55 12.76 -12.94 -6.68
C PRO A 55 14.14 -13.00 -6.04
N GLU A 56 14.50 -14.15 -5.50
CA GLU A 56 15.82 -14.42 -4.89
C GLU A 56 16.96 -14.15 -5.87
N SER A 57 16.75 -14.44 -7.16
CA SER A 57 17.71 -14.16 -8.24
C SER A 57 18.05 -12.65 -8.41
N TYR A 58 17.24 -11.77 -7.83
CA TYR A 58 17.47 -10.33 -7.76
C TYR A 58 17.71 -9.83 -6.33
N GLY A 59 17.98 -10.74 -5.38
CA GLY A 59 18.32 -10.41 -4.00
C GLY A 59 17.13 -10.14 -3.08
N GLY A 60 15.93 -10.55 -3.47
CA GLY A 60 14.72 -10.46 -2.64
C GLY A 60 14.44 -11.73 -1.85
N LEU A 61 13.32 -11.74 -1.10
CA LEU A 61 12.86 -12.89 -0.30
C LEU A 61 11.87 -13.78 -1.07
N GLU A 62 11.38 -13.33 -2.21
CA GLU A 62 10.46 -14.07 -3.08
C GLU A 62 9.22 -14.63 -2.36
N LEU A 63 8.70 -13.92 -1.36
CA LEU A 63 7.56 -14.39 -0.58
C LEU A 63 6.34 -14.64 -1.48
N THR A 64 5.64 -15.75 -1.20
CA THR A 64 4.31 -16.00 -1.75
C THR A 64 3.30 -14.97 -1.23
N MET A 65 2.12 -14.91 -1.81
CA MET A 65 1.10 -13.96 -1.34
C MET A 65 0.65 -14.26 0.09
N GLU A 66 0.53 -15.54 0.46
CA GLU A 66 0.18 -15.94 1.82
C GLU A 66 1.27 -15.54 2.82
N GLU A 67 2.56 -15.77 2.49
CA GLU A 67 3.70 -15.35 3.31
C GLU A 67 3.76 -13.83 3.46
N GLU A 68 3.58 -13.07 2.36
CA GLU A 68 3.50 -11.60 2.39
C GLU A 68 2.35 -11.12 3.30
N VAL A 69 1.17 -11.73 3.21
CA VAL A 69 0.02 -11.42 4.06
C VAL A 69 0.37 -11.60 5.54
N MET A 70 1.05 -12.67 5.92
CA MET A 70 1.45 -12.90 7.32
C MET A 70 2.40 -11.81 7.82
N VAL A 71 3.36 -11.37 7.00
CA VAL A 71 4.23 -10.23 7.33
C VAL A 71 3.42 -8.93 7.46
N MET A 72 2.45 -8.70 6.58
CA MET A 72 1.61 -7.49 6.65
C MET A 72 0.70 -7.48 7.87
N LEU A 73 0.17 -8.61 8.30
CA LEU A 73 -0.58 -8.74 9.56
C LEU A 73 0.30 -8.33 10.76
N ALA A 74 1.55 -8.79 10.80
CA ALA A 74 2.51 -8.41 11.84
C ALA A 74 2.86 -6.92 11.78
N MET A 75 3.14 -6.36 10.60
CA MET A 75 3.41 -4.94 10.40
C MET A 75 2.20 -4.04 10.71
N GLY A 76 0.98 -4.55 10.63
CA GLY A 76 -0.24 -3.86 11.03
C GLY A 76 -0.36 -3.65 12.55
N GLN A 77 0.46 -4.31 13.37
CA GLN A 77 0.45 -4.14 14.82
C GLN A 77 1.04 -2.79 15.30
N THR A 78 1.31 -1.86 14.40
CA THR A 78 1.80 -0.50 14.65
C THR A 78 1.14 0.51 13.69
N SER A 79 1.54 1.79 13.76
CA SER A 79 1.04 2.81 12.82
C SER A 79 1.31 2.40 11.36
N PRO A 80 0.30 2.47 10.48
CA PRO A 80 0.46 2.08 9.08
C PRO A 80 1.45 2.95 8.29
N CYS A 81 1.90 4.09 8.84
CA CYS A 81 2.90 4.94 8.19
C CYS A 81 4.23 4.20 7.95
N PHE A 82 4.66 3.37 8.92
CA PHE A 82 5.89 2.59 8.79
C PHE A 82 5.84 1.62 7.61
N ARG A 83 4.69 0.94 7.44
CA ARG A 83 4.49 0.06 6.28
C ARG A 83 4.49 0.86 4.98
N SER A 84 3.93 2.07 4.96
CA SER A 84 3.81 2.86 3.73
C SER A 84 5.17 3.17 3.09
N LEU A 85 6.24 3.24 3.87
CA LEU A 85 7.60 3.49 3.37
C LEU A 85 8.07 2.35 2.44
N PHE A 86 8.17 1.12 2.94
CA PHE A 86 8.64 -0.01 2.15
C PHE A 86 7.51 -0.67 1.33
N GLY A 87 6.32 -0.73 1.89
CA GLY A 87 5.20 -1.43 1.29
C GLY A 87 4.66 -0.77 0.01
N THR A 88 4.88 0.54 -0.19
CA THR A 88 4.62 1.19 -1.48
C THR A 88 5.55 0.65 -2.56
N THR A 89 6.84 0.49 -2.24
CA THR A 89 7.80 -0.15 -3.16
C THR A 89 7.40 -1.58 -3.47
N VAL A 90 7.15 -2.41 -2.44
CA VAL A 90 6.81 -3.84 -2.56
C VAL A 90 5.46 -4.06 -3.23
N GLY A 91 4.44 -3.28 -2.83
CA GLY A 91 3.05 -3.52 -3.24
C GLY A 91 2.71 -2.98 -4.62
N ILE A 92 3.15 -1.77 -4.96
CA ILE A 92 2.75 -1.11 -6.21
C ILE A 92 3.91 -0.50 -7.00
N GLY A 93 4.96 0.00 -6.35
CA GLY A 93 6.03 0.72 -7.02
C GLY A 93 6.93 -0.17 -7.89
N SER A 94 7.30 -1.36 -7.41
CA SER A 94 8.16 -2.31 -8.13
C SER A 94 7.38 -3.31 -9.00
N GLN A 95 6.11 -3.54 -8.69
CA GLN A 95 5.34 -4.64 -9.28
C GLN A 95 5.16 -4.53 -10.80
N GLY A 96 5.05 -3.31 -11.34
CA GLY A 96 4.98 -3.11 -12.79
C GLY A 96 6.24 -3.61 -13.50
N ILE A 97 7.41 -3.38 -12.91
CA ILE A 97 8.70 -3.87 -13.42
C ILE A 97 8.78 -5.38 -13.27
N LEU A 98 8.41 -5.91 -12.11
CA LEU A 98 8.45 -7.34 -11.83
C LEU A 98 7.55 -8.15 -12.78
N LEU A 99 6.33 -7.69 -13.02
CA LEU A 99 5.33 -8.41 -13.82
C LEU A 99 5.59 -8.29 -15.34
N ASP A 100 5.79 -7.08 -15.81
CA ASP A 100 5.75 -6.77 -17.24
C ASP A 100 7.08 -6.16 -17.77
N GLY A 101 8.08 -5.91 -16.92
CA GLY A 101 9.40 -5.36 -17.32
C GLY A 101 10.22 -6.32 -18.19
N THR A 102 11.07 -5.78 -19.04
CA THR A 102 12.07 -6.57 -19.80
C THR A 102 13.12 -7.16 -18.87
N THR A 103 13.90 -8.12 -19.35
CA THR A 103 15.02 -8.72 -18.60
C THR A 103 16.02 -7.66 -18.15
N GLU A 104 16.34 -6.71 -19.02
CA GLU A 104 17.28 -5.62 -18.76
C GLU A 104 16.73 -4.66 -17.69
N GLN A 105 15.43 -4.31 -17.76
CA GLN A 105 14.76 -3.48 -16.76
C GLN A 105 14.75 -4.16 -15.39
N LYS A 106 14.41 -5.46 -15.35
CA LYS A 106 14.43 -6.24 -14.10
C LYS A 106 15.84 -6.30 -13.51
N ALA A 107 16.84 -6.64 -14.32
CA ALA A 107 18.25 -6.74 -13.88
C ALA A 107 18.80 -5.39 -13.38
N LYS A 108 18.39 -4.27 -13.98
CA LYS A 108 18.83 -2.94 -13.58
C LYS A 108 18.21 -2.45 -12.27
N TYR A 109 16.90 -2.70 -12.06
CA TYR A 109 16.17 -2.03 -11.00
C TYR A 109 15.82 -2.93 -9.82
N LEU A 110 15.48 -4.21 -10.04
CA LEU A 110 15.00 -5.07 -8.95
C LEU A 110 16.02 -5.28 -7.83
N PRO A 111 17.34 -5.46 -8.08
CA PRO A 111 18.30 -5.60 -7.00
C PRO A 111 18.36 -4.38 -6.07
N LYS A 112 18.32 -3.17 -6.64
CA LYS A 112 18.35 -1.94 -5.88
C LYS A 112 17.05 -1.66 -5.11
N LEU A 113 15.92 -2.10 -5.67
CA LEU A 113 14.63 -2.03 -5.00
C LEU A 113 14.54 -3.04 -3.86
N ALA A 114 15.08 -4.25 -4.03
CA ALA A 114 15.09 -5.30 -3.01
C ALA A 114 15.88 -4.89 -1.75
N THR A 115 16.98 -4.18 -1.92
CA THR A 115 17.80 -3.68 -0.80
C THR A 115 17.28 -2.37 -0.19
N GLY A 116 16.32 -1.70 -0.85
CA GLY A 116 15.89 -0.35 -0.46
C GLY A 116 16.92 0.74 -0.78
N GLU A 117 17.95 0.46 -1.62
CA GLU A 117 18.82 1.49 -2.20
C GLU A 117 17.99 2.47 -3.04
N LEU A 118 17.02 1.95 -3.81
CA LEU A 118 16.00 2.72 -4.49
C LEU A 118 14.63 2.50 -3.86
N ILE A 119 13.92 3.59 -3.62
CA ILE A 119 12.51 3.58 -3.25
C ILE A 119 11.68 3.84 -4.52
N ALA A 120 10.69 3.00 -4.77
CA ALA A 120 9.79 3.19 -5.90
C ALA A 120 8.47 3.81 -5.47
N SER A 121 8.01 4.79 -6.23
CA SER A 121 6.67 5.37 -6.12
C SER A 121 5.81 5.02 -7.33
N PHE A 122 4.49 4.96 -7.13
CA PHE A 122 3.53 4.64 -8.18
C PHE A 122 2.78 5.90 -8.63
N ALA A 123 3.09 6.40 -9.82
CA ALA A 123 2.63 7.68 -10.33
C ALA A 123 1.47 7.47 -11.35
N LEU A 124 0.26 7.21 -10.84
CA LEU A 124 -0.97 7.01 -11.62
C LEU A 124 -1.92 8.20 -11.50
N THR A 125 -2.33 8.53 -10.27
CA THR A 125 -3.37 9.53 -9.96
C THR A 125 -2.98 10.94 -10.41
N GLU A 126 -3.95 11.67 -10.95
CA GLU A 126 -3.80 13.07 -11.36
C GLU A 126 -4.83 13.96 -10.66
N PRO A 127 -4.67 15.31 -10.68
CA PRO A 127 -5.67 16.22 -10.11
C PRO A 127 -7.10 15.96 -10.58
N ASP A 128 -7.29 15.61 -11.86
CA ASP A 128 -8.60 15.39 -12.49
C ASP A 128 -8.92 13.89 -12.74
N ALA A 129 -8.04 12.95 -12.40
CA ALA A 129 -8.19 11.52 -12.67
C ALA A 129 -7.72 10.67 -11.47
N GLY A 130 -8.65 10.38 -10.55
CA GLY A 130 -8.45 9.47 -9.42
C GLY A 130 -9.16 8.14 -9.64
N SER A 131 -10.44 8.04 -9.28
CA SER A 131 -11.26 6.82 -9.50
C SER A 131 -11.44 6.49 -10.98
N ASP A 132 -11.53 7.49 -11.85
CA ASP A 132 -11.49 7.34 -13.30
C ASP A 132 -10.04 7.39 -13.82
N ALA A 133 -9.25 6.39 -13.41
CA ALA A 133 -7.81 6.35 -13.70
C ALA A 133 -7.48 6.23 -15.20
N ALA A 134 -8.41 5.71 -16.02
CA ALA A 134 -8.22 5.63 -17.46
C ALA A 134 -8.24 6.99 -18.16
N SER A 135 -8.82 8.00 -17.52
CA SER A 135 -8.92 9.38 -18.04
C SER A 135 -7.70 10.24 -17.78
N LEU A 136 -6.59 9.66 -17.33
CA LEU A 136 -5.33 10.38 -17.09
C LEU A 136 -4.89 11.18 -18.34
N ARG A 137 -4.28 12.36 -18.10
CA ARG A 137 -3.91 13.33 -19.15
C ARG A 137 -2.41 13.52 -19.31
N THR A 138 -1.58 13.08 -18.35
CA THR A 138 -0.12 13.09 -18.51
C THR A 138 0.23 12.42 -19.82
N THR A 139 0.97 13.12 -20.70
CA THR A 139 1.37 12.63 -22.02
C THR A 139 2.82 12.14 -22.01
N ALA A 140 3.10 11.19 -22.89
CA ALA A 140 4.46 10.73 -23.21
C ALA A 140 4.56 10.62 -24.74
N ILE A 141 5.09 11.66 -25.37
CA ILE A 141 5.13 11.73 -26.84
C ILE A 141 6.50 11.26 -27.32
N ARG A 142 6.47 10.26 -28.22
CA ARG A 142 7.70 9.69 -28.80
C ARG A 142 8.44 10.67 -29.67
N GLY A 143 9.75 10.72 -29.50
CA GLY A 143 10.71 11.45 -30.30
C GLY A 143 11.96 10.62 -30.58
N SER A 144 12.80 11.11 -31.49
CA SER A 144 14.11 10.53 -31.79
C SER A 144 15.09 11.65 -32.15
N ASP A 145 16.30 11.56 -31.63
CA ASP A 145 17.40 12.49 -31.88
C ASP A 145 18.76 11.78 -31.87
N ALA A 146 19.86 12.55 -31.84
CA ALA A 146 21.21 11.99 -31.81
C ALA A 146 21.53 11.14 -30.57
N GLU A 147 20.77 11.32 -29.47
CA GLU A 147 20.86 10.54 -28.24
C GLU A 147 19.97 9.29 -28.24
N GLY A 148 19.16 9.10 -29.29
CA GLY A 148 18.31 7.94 -29.51
C GLY A 148 16.81 8.18 -29.29
N ASP A 149 16.07 7.10 -29.38
CA ASP A 149 14.61 7.11 -29.18
C ASP A 149 14.24 7.42 -27.74
N HIS A 150 13.27 8.30 -27.56
CA HIS A 150 12.83 8.76 -26.24
C HIS A 150 11.36 9.16 -26.25
N TYR A 151 10.84 9.49 -25.06
CA TYR A 151 9.54 10.12 -24.87
C TYR A 151 9.71 11.43 -24.14
N ILE A 152 8.96 12.45 -24.54
CA ILE A 152 8.83 13.72 -23.82
C ILE A 152 7.57 13.64 -22.98
N VAL A 153 7.77 13.65 -21.66
CA VAL A 153 6.68 13.53 -20.67
C VAL A 153 6.29 14.91 -20.16
N ASN A 154 4.98 15.18 -20.18
CA ASN A 154 4.39 16.38 -19.62
C ASN A 154 3.09 16.04 -18.84
N GLY A 155 2.96 16.59 -17.64
CA GLY A 155 1.78 16.43 -16.80
C GLY A 155 2.07 16.48 -15.31
N THR A 156 1.03 16.30 -14.49
CA THR A 156 1.15 16.33 -13.03
C THR A 156 0.50 15.09 -12.43
N LYS A 157 1.24 14.40 -11.58
CA LYS A 157 0.74 13.30 -10.75
C LYS A 157 0.51 13.79 -9.33
N ARG A 158 -0.57 13.30 -8.69
CA ARG A 158 -1.04 13.80 -7.41
C ARG A 158 -1.11 12.72 -6.34
N TYR A 159 -0.87 13.10 -5.08
CA TYR A 159 -0.89 12.21 -3.91
C TYR A 159 0.11 11.04 -4.03
N ILE A 160 1.28 11.28 -4.60
CA ILE A 160 2.26 10.22 -4.88
C ILE A 160 3.03 9.90 -3.60
N THR A 161 2.72 8.74 -3.01
CA THR A 161 3.36 8.26 -1.78
C THR A 161 4.84 8.04 -1.99
N ASN A 162 5.64 8.46 -1.02
CA ASN A 162 7.11 8.44 -1.00
C ASN A 162 7.77 9.29 -2.10
N SER A 163 7.03 10.12 -2.85
CA SER A 163 7.64 10.91 -3.93
C SER A 163 8.82 11.78 -3.49
N PRO A 164 8.87 12.35 -2.26
CA PRO A 164 10.06 13.10 -1.81
C PRO A 164 11.32 12.23 -1.63
N HIS A 165 11.15 10.93 -1.45
CA HIS A 165 12.23 9.97 -1.19
C HIS A 165 12.44 8.98 -2.36
N ALA A 166 11.66 9.12 -3.43
CA ALA A 166 11.68 8.20 -4.55
C ALA A 166 12.99 8.27 -5.32
N GLY A 167 13.58 7.11 -5.62
CA GLY A 167 14.64 6.98 -6.61
C GLY A 167 14.08 6.76 -8.02
N ILE A 168 12.88 6.13 -8.09
CA ILE A 168 12.16 5.93 -9.37
C ILE A 168 10.65 6.12 -9.21
N PHE A 169 10.02 6.48 -10.32
CA PHE A 169 8.56 6.49 -10.48
C PHE A 169 8.14 5.43 -11.50
N THR A 170 7.22 4.53 -11.11
CA THR A 170 6.45 3.74 -12.07
C THR A 170 5.31 4.63 -12.55
N LEU A 171 5.53 5.25 -13.70
CA LEU A 171 4.67 6.32 -14.26
C LEU A 171 3.71 5.75 -15.29
N MET A 172 2.42 6.07 -15.16
CA MET A 172 1.41 5.86 -16.18
C MET A 172 1.21 7.14 -16.99
N ALA A 173 1.42 7.08 -18.30
CA ALA A 173 1.27 8.24 -19.18
C ALA A 173 0.63 7.83 -20.52
N ARG A 174 -0.02 8.78 -21.17
CA ARG A 174 -0.71 8.59 -22.44
C ARG A 174 0.26 8.74 -23.60
N THR A 175 0.54 7.63 -24.29
CA THR A 175 1.36 7.61 -25.50
C THR A 175 0.55 7.79 -26.78
N ASN A 176 -0.74 7.42 -26.76
CA ASN A 176 -1.67 7.67 -27.87
C ASN A 176 -2.74 8.70 -27.46
N PRO A 177 -2.58 9.98 -27.81
CA PRO A 177 -3.57 11.02 -27.48
C PRO A 177 -4.92 10.84 -28.19
N ALA A 178 -4.98 10.09 -29.27
CA ALA A 178 -6.23 9.81 -30.01
C ALA A 178 -7.10 8.78 -29.28
N ASP A 179 -6.48 7.83 -28.56
CA ASP A 179 -7.19 6.87 -27.71
C ASP A 179 -7.35 7.47 -26.30
N LYS A 180 -8.58 7.89 -25.98
CA LYS A 180 -8.92 8.44 -24.67
C LYS A 180 -9.13 7.37 -23.58
N GLY A 181 -9.20 6.11 -23.96
CA GLY A 181 -9.38 4.97 -23.06
C GLY A 181 -8.07 4.39 -22.52
N ALA A 182 -8.21 3.19 -21.97
CA ALA A 182 -7.11 2.43 -21.36
C ALA A 182 -6.01 2.04 -22.37
N GLY A 183 -6.36 1.80 -23.65
CA GLY A 183 -5.40 1.41 -24.68
C GLY A 183 -4.39 2.51 -25.05
N GLY A 184 -4.73 3.78 -24.77
CA GLY A 184 -3.81 4.90 -25.00
C GLY A 184 -2.74 5.07 -23.92
N VAL A 185 -2.75 4.29 -22.82
CA VAL A 185 -1.88 4.44 -21.66
C VAL A 185 -0.73 3.44 -21.69
N SER A 186 0.47 3.92 -21.46
CA SER A 186 1.71 3.14 -21.30
C SER A 186 2.33 3.35 -19.93
N ALA A 187 3.17 2.42 -19.50
CA ALA A 187 3.87 2.47 -18.24
C ALA A 187 5.37 2.69 -18.45
N PHE A 188 5.98 3.55 -17.63
CA PHE A 188 7.39 3.90 -17.72
C PHE A 188 8.08 3.77 -16.37
N ILE A 189 9.37 3.45 -16.40
CA ILE A 189 10.29 3.65 -15.28
C ILE A 189 10.91 5.02 -15.46
N VAL A 190 10.72 5.94 -14.54
CA VAL A 190 11.31 7.28 -14.61
C VAL A 190 12.19 7.50 -13.39
N GLU A 191 13.49 7.69 -13.60
CA GLU A 191 14.42 8.00 -12.51
C GLU A 191 14.14 9.41 -11.97
N ALA A 192 14.09 9.54 -10.64
CA ALA A 192 13.63 10.77 -9.99
C ALA A 192 14.53 11.99 -10.24
N ASN A 193 15.80 11.74 -10.59
CA ASN A 193 16.77 12.79 -10.95
C ASN A 193 16.71 13.21 -12.43
N THR A 194 15.76 12.70 -13.22
CA THR A 194 15.60 13.08 -14.62
C THR A 194 15.24 14.57 -14.72
N PRO A 195 15.95 15.35 -15.56
CA PRO A 195 15.64 16.76 -15.79
C PRO A 195 14.17 16.96 -16.20
N GLY A 196 13.55 18.00 -15.68
CA GLY A 196 12.13 18.28 -15.92
C GLY A 196 11.17 17.65 -14.90
N ILE A 197 11.69 17.01 -13.84
CA ILE A 197 10.88 16.54 -12.70
C ILE A 197 10.97 17.55 -11.56
N THR A 198 9.80 17.93 -11.03
CA THR A 198 9.69 18.73 -9.81
C THR A 198 8.78 18.02 -8.82
N ILE A 199 9.26 17.84 -7.59
CA ILE A 199 8.46 17.34 -6.48
C ILE A 199 7.82 18.54 -5.78
N GLY A 200 6.49 18.49 -5.64
CA GLY A 200 5.72 19.50 -4.97
C GLY A 200 5.94 19.51 -3.45
N LYS A 201 5.23 20.40 -2.77
CA LYS A 201 5.25 20.44 -1.32
C LYS A 201 4.61 19.18 -0.74
N VAL A 202 5.20 18.65 0.34
CA VAL A 202 4.61 17.53 1.10
C VAL A 202 3.22 17.90 1.61
N ASP A 203 2.26 17.00 1.37
CA ASP A 203 0.86 17.18 1.76
C ASP A 203 0.69 17.12 3.28
N LYS A 204 -0.07 18.07 3.83
CA LYS A 204 -0.54 17.98 5.21
C LYS A 204 -1.78 17.08 5.25
N LYS A 205 -1.65 15.94 5.93
CA LYS A 205 -2.67 14.88 5.93
C LYS A 205 -3.42 14.80 7.26
N MET A 206 -4.59 14.17 7.24
CA MET A 206 -5.39 13.84 8.42
C MET A 206 -4.67 12.85 9.33
N GLY A 207 -4.00 11.85 8.76
CA GLY A 207 -3.30 10.76 9.45
C GLY A 207 -2.15 10.20 8.63
N GLN A 208 -1.60 9.07 9.08
CA GLN A 208 -0.40 8.42 8.51
C GLN A 208 0.76 9.41 8.38
N ARG A 209 1.01 10.21 9.41
CA ARG A 209 2.20 11.07 9.50
C ARG A 209 3.45 10.20 9.47
N GLY A 210 4.50 10.67 8.84
CA GLY A 210 5.69 9.88 8.50
C GLY A 210 5.60 9.19 7.12
N ALA A 211 4.42 9.06 6.51
CA ALA A 211 4.25 8.57 5.16
C ALA A 211 4.00 9.75 4.22
N HIS A 212 5.05 10.32 3.65
CA HIS A 212 4.95 11.52 2.83
C HIS A 212 4.27 11.28 1.48
N THR A 213 3.44 12.22 1.07
CA THR A 213 2.89 12.32 -0.29
C THR A 213 3.13 13.71 -0.84
N ALA A 214 3.36 13.82 -2.14
CA ALA A 214 3.43 15.10 -2.84
C ALA A 214 3.00 14.95 -4.30
N ASP A 215 2.74 16.08 -4.95
CA ASP A 215 2.59 16.12 -6.40
C ASP A 215 3.95 15.88 -7.07
N VAL A 216 3.94 15.20 -8.23
CA VAL A 216 5.10 15.03 -9.11
C VAL A 216 4.78 15.67 -10.45
N ILE A 217 5.54 16.70 -10.81
CA ILE A 217 5.33 17.51 -12.00
C ILE A 217 6.38 17.14 -13.02
N PHE A 218 5.97 16.85 -14.25
CA PHE A 218 6.81 16.55 -15.39
C PHE A 218 6.67 17.66 -16.42
N GLU A 219 7.78 18.35 -16.73
CA GLU A 219 7.84 19.45 -17.69
C GLU A 219 8.94 19.16 -18.71
N ASN A 220 8.54 18.78 -19.91
CA ASN A 220 9.46 18.37 -20.98
C ASN A 220 10.49 17.32 -20.52
N CYS A 221 10.05 16.42 -19.63
CA CYS A 221 10.91 15.39 -19.06
C CYS A 221 11.24 14.35 -20.13
N ARG A 222 12.53 14.22 -20.47
CA ARG A 222 13.02 13.28 -21.49
C ARG A 222 13.27 11.91 -20.87
N VAL A 223 12.49 10.93 -21.27
CA VAL A 223 12.57 9.54 -20.81
C VAL A 223 13.03 8.65 -21.95
N PRO A 224 14.17 7.93 -21.85
CA PRO A 224 14.63 7.01 -22.90
C PRO A 224 13.57 5.96 -23.25
N ALA A 225 13.46 5.58 -24.51
CA ALA A 225 12.47 4.58 -24.96
C ALA A 225 12.69 3.20 -24.31
N SER A 226 13.92 2.88 -23.90
CA SER A 226 14.24 1.67 -23.11
C SER A 226 13.59 1.63 -21.72
N GLN A 227 13.07 2.74 -21.24
CA GLN A 227 12.33 2.83 -19.96
C GLN A 227 10.83 2.58 -20.09
N LEU A 228 10.30 2.37 -21.29
CA LEU A 228 8.95 1.88 -21.50
C LEU A 228 8.83 0.44 -20.96
N ILE A 229 8.02 0.23 -19.94
CA ILE A 229 7.89 -1.09 -19.28
C ILE A 229 7.38 -2.12 -20.30
N GLY A 230 8.15 -3.20 -20.45
CA GLY A 230 7.85 -4.27 -21.40
C GLY A 230 8.06 -3.89 -22.88
N GLY A 231 8.56 -2.68 -23.18
CA GLY A 231 8.93 -2.24 -24.53
C GLY A 231 7.75 -2.05 -25.49
N LYS A 232 6.48 -2.11 -25.01
CA LYS A 232 5.28 -2.01 -25.84
C LYS A 232 4.30 -0.98 -25.32
N GLU A 233 3.95 -0.01 -26.19
CA GLU A 233 2.93 1.00 -25.87
C GLU A 233 1.52 0.39 -25.67
N GLY A 234 0.65 1.12 -24.97
CA GLY A 234 -0.76 0.76 -24.78
C GLY A 234 -1.03 -0.37 -23.78
N GLN A 235 0.00 -0.85 -23.06
CA GLN A 235 -0.16 -1.91 -22.05
C GLN A 235 -0.17 -1.36 -20.60
N GLY A 236 0.16 -0.08 -20.39
CA GLY A 236 0.38 0.49 -19.06
C GLY A 236 -0.84 0.41 -18.15
N PHE A 237 -2.04 0.65 -18.67
CA PHE A 237 -3.24 0.54 -17.86
C PHE A 237 -3.52 -0.92 -17.40
N LYS A 238 -3.27 -1.89 -18.28
CA LYS A 238 -3.39 -3.31 -17.93
C LYS A 238 -2.37 -3.71 -16.85
N THR A 239 -1.13 -3.23 -16.97
CA THR A 239 -0.09 -3.40 -15.94
C THR A 239 -0.54 -2.79 -14.61
N ALA A 240 -1.05 -1.55 -14.62
CA ALA A 240 -1.55 -0.89 -13.43
C ALA A 240 -2.66 -1.68 -12.73
N MET A 241 -3.61 -2.26 -13.50
CA MET A 241 -4.70 -3.04 -12.91
C MET A 241 -4.21 -4.36 -12.28
N LYS A 242 -3.24 -5.06 -12.89
CA LYS A 242 -2.60 -6.24 -12.28
C LYS A 242 -1.89 -5.90 -10.96
N VAL A 243 -1.18 -4.78 -10.94
CA VAL A 243 -0.47 -4.26 -9.76
C VAL A 243 -1.46 -3.97 -8.63
N LEU A 244 -2.53 -3.22 -8.93
CA LEU A 244 -3.55 -2.86 -7.94
C LEU A 244 -4.35 -4.06 -7.43
N GLU A 245 -4.53 -5.12 -8.23
CA GLU A 245 -5.20 -6.34 -7.76
C GLU A 245 -4.43 -7.00 -6.62
N LYS A 246 -3.10 -7.14 -6.76
CA LYS A 246 -2.23 -7.62 -5.70
C LYS A 246 -2.24 -6.67 -4.50
N GLY A 247 -2.12 -5.37 -4.74
CA GLY A 247 -2.11 -4.33 -3.71
C GLY A 247 -3.34 -4.38 -2.80
N ARG A 248 -4.52 -4.73 -3.33
CA ARG A 248 -5.76 -4.85 -2.53
C ARG A 248 -5.69 -5.91 -1.44
N ILE A 249 -5.11 -7.08 -1.71
CA ILE A 249 -4.92 -8.14 -0.70
C ILE A 249 -3.93 -7.67 0.35
N HIS A 250 -2.81 -7.07 -0.06
CA HIS A 250 -1.80 -6.50 0.81
C HIS A 250 -2.39 -5.43 1.75
N ILE A 251 -3.19 -4.48 1.23
CA ILE A 251 -3.86 -3.45 2.05
C ILE A 251 -4.89 -4.06 2.99
N ALA A 252 -5.63 -5.07 2.54
CA ALA A 252 -6.60 -5.75 3.41
C ALA A 252 -5.90 -6.43 4.60
N ALA A 253 -4.73 -7.03 4.40
CA ALA A 253 -3.93 -7.61 5.47
C ALA A 253 -3.49 -6.56 6.51
N ILE A 254 -3.00 -5.40 6.06
CA ILE A 254 -2.67 -4.28 6.96
C ILE A 254 -3.89 -3.81 7.75
N CYS A 255 -5.05 -3.68 7.12
CA CYS A 255 -6.29 -3.30 7.81
C CYS A 255 -6.63 -4.28 8.96
N VAL A 256 -6.45 -5.58 8.73
CA VAL A 256 -6.66 -6.61 9.76
C VAL A 256 -5.66 -6.45 10.90
N GLY A 257 -4.37 -6.33 10.61
CA GLY A 257 -3.34 -6.17 11.65
C GLY A 257 -3.54 -4.91 12.50
N VAL A 258 -3.91 -3.78 11.88
CA VAL A 258 -4.21 -2.53 12.62
C VAL A 258 -5.47 -2.68 13.46
N ALA A 259 -6.49 -3.38 12.96
CA ALA A 259 -7.71 -3.64 13.72
C ALA A 259 -7.44 -4.55 14.94
N GLU A 260 -6.61 -5.58 14.78
CA GLU A 260 -6.16 -6.44 15.89
C GLU A 260 -5.40 -5.64 16.97
N ARG A 261 -4.54 -4.68 16.56
CA ARG A 261 -3.84 -3.78 17.48
C ARG A 261 -4.83 -2.91 18.26
N MET A 262 -5.75 -2.24 17.58
CA MET A 262 -6.76 -1.39 18.25
C MET A 262 -7.67 -2.18 19.18
N GLN A 263 -8.08 -3.38 18.77
CA GLN A 263 -8.88 -4.29 19.58
C GLN A 263 -8.14 -4.68 20.87
N ARG A 264 -6.86 -5.03 20.78
CA ARG A 264 -6.02 -5.37 21.94
C ARG A 264 -5.86 -4.19 22.90
N ASP A 265 -5.57 -3.01 22.36
CA ASP A 265 -5.38 -1.80 23.17
C ASP A 265 -6.69 -1.41 23.86
N ALA A 266 -7.85 -1.49 23.17
CA ALA A 266 -9.16 -1.24 23.76
C ALA A 266 -9.54 -2.26 24.83
N LEU A 267 -9.23 -3.54 24.62
CA LEU A 267 -9.46 -4.61 25.61
C LEU A 267 -8.62 -4.38 26.88
N ASN A 268 -7.32 -4.09 26.72
CA ASN A 268 -6.44 -3.82 27.86
C ASN A 268 -6.93 -2.62 28.65
N TYR A 269 -7.26 -1.52 27.97
CA TYR A 269 -7.85 -0.35 28.64
C TYR A 269 -9.14 -0.69 29.38
N ALA A 270 -10.03 -1.46 28.77
CA ALA A 270 -11.30 -1.84 29.37
C ALA A 270 -11.14 -2.71 30.65
N ILE A 271 -10.10 -3.54 30.71
CA ILE A 271 -9.78 -4.36 31.90
C ILE A 271 -9.23 -3.50 33.02
N GLU A 272 -8.41 -2.50 32.74
CA GLU A 272 -7.75 -1.66 33.75
C GLU A 272 -8.66 -0.52 34.24
N ARG A 273 -9.42 0.11 33.33
CA ARG A 273 -10.27 1.26 33.64
C ARG A 273 -11.48 0.85 34.46
N LYS A 274 -11.67 1.48 35.62
CA LYS A 274 -12.82 1.24 36.50
C LYS A 274 -13.80 2.40 36.51
N GLN A 275 -15.08 2.11 36.41
CA GLN A 275 -16.19 3.01 36.67
C GLN A 275 -17.33 2.25 37.39
N PHE A 276 -18.12 2.95 38.17
CA PHE A 276 -19.21 2.34 38.97
C PHE A 276 -18.72 1.17 39.82
N GLY A 277 -17.46 1.26 40.30
CA GLY A 277 -16.86 0.29 41.22
C GLY A 277 -16.25 -0.97 40.59
N GLN A 278 -16.28 -1.12 39.27
CA GLN A 278 -15.76 -2.30 38.54
C GLN A 278 -15.06 -1.94 37.25
N PRO A 279 -14.24 -2.84 36.64
CA PRO A 279 -13.69 -2.67 35.30
C PRO A 279 -14.77 -2.39 34.27
N ILE A 280 -14.51 -1.50 33.30
CA ILE A 280 -15.51 -1.24 32.25
C ILE A 280 -15.73 -2.44 31.33
N ALA A 281 -14.80 -3.38 31.29
CA ALA A 281 -14.94 -4.67 30.60
C ALA A 281 -16.12 -5.53 31.12
N GLU A 282 -16.62 -5.26 32.34
CA GLU A 282 -17.76 -5.96 32.92
C GLU A 282 -19.12 -5.42 32.46
N PHE A 283 -19.14 -4.30 31.71
CA PHE A 283 -20.37 -3.72 31.18
C PHE A 283 -20.75 -4.32 29.85
N GLN A 284 -21.97 -4.79 29.71
CA GLN A 284 -22.47 -5.49 28.51
C GLN A 284 -22.33 -4.68 27.23
N LEU A 285 -22.50 -3.34 27.26
CA LEU A 285 -22.34 -2.50 26.09
C LEU A 285 -20.87 -2.40 25.64
N VAL A 286 -19.91 -2.46 26.55
CA VAL A 286 -18.49 -2.54 26.22
C VAL A 286 -18.15 -3.91 25.66
N GLN A 287 -18.68 -4.98 26.29
CA GLN A 287 -18.51 -6.35 25.80
C GLN A 287 -19.06 -6.53 24.38
N ALA A 288 -20.20 -5.91 24.07
CA ALA A 288 -20.78 -5.93 22.71
C ALA A 288 -19.84 -5.30 21.68
N MET A 289 -19.25 -4.13 21.97
CA MET A 289 -18.28 -3.48 21.08
C MET A 289 -17.03 -4.33 20.85
N LEU A 290 -16.51 -4.97 21.90
CA LEU A 290 -15.36 -5.88 21.80
C LEU A 290 -15.71 -7.14 20.99
N ALA A 291 -16.88 -7.73 21.23
CA ALA A 291 -17.33 -8.94 20.53
C ALA A 291 -17.58 -8.69 19.03
N ASP A 292 -18.27 -7.60 18.68
CA ASP A 292 -18.50 -7.21 17.29
C ASP A 292 -17.17 -6.98 16.55
N SER A 293 -16.24 -6.27 17.19
CA SER A 293 -14.92 -6.02 16.62
C SER A 293 -14.16 -7.33 16.37
N GLN A 294 -14.17 -8.26 17.35
CA GLN A 294 -13.51 -9.56 17.22
C GLN A 294 -14.11 -10.40 16.09
N ALA A 295 -15.44 -10.44 15.98
CA ALA A 295 -16.13 -11.21 14.93
C ALA A 295 -15.78 -10.66 13.53
N GLU A 296 -15.80 -9.35 13.35
CA GLU A 296 -15.48 -8.70 12.09
C GLU A 296 -13.99 -8.87 11.72
N ILE A 297 -13.07 -8.75 12.68
CA ILE A 297 -11.62 -8.98 12.47
C ILE A 297 -11.38 -10.42 12.03
N TYR A 298 -11.99 -11.39 12.71
CA TYR A 298 -11.87 -12.81 12.37
C TYR A 298 -12.33 -13.09 10.94
N ALA A 299 -13.49 -12.56 10.55
CA ALA A 299 -14.02 -12.71 9.20
C ALA A 299 -13.06 -12.11 8.15
N ALA A 300 -12.56 -10.86 8.38
CA ALA A 300 -11.63 -10.21 7.48
C ALA A 300 -10.33 -11.00 7.33
N ARG A 301 -9.79 -11.53 8.45
CA ARG A 301 -8.57 -12.35 8.44
C ARG A 301 -8.74 -13.60 7.59
N CYS A 302 -9.87 -14.33 7.76
CA CYS A 302 -10.17 -15.52 6.96
C CYS A 302 -10.26 -15.18 5.46
N MET A 303 -10.95 -14.11 5.10
CA MET A 303 -11.08 -13.66 3.71
C MET A 303 -9.72 -13.35 3.07
N VAL A 304 -8.85 -12.64 3.79
CA VAL A 304 -7.54 -12.23 3.26
C VAL A 304 -6.63 -13.44 3.04
N ILE A 305 -6.61 -14.38 3.98
CA ILE A 305 -5.82 -15.62 3.87
C ILE A 305 -6.34 -16.49 2.72
N ASP A 306 -7.66 -16.65 2.58
CA ASP A 306 -8.26 -17.40 1.48
C ASP A 306 -7.90 -16.79 0.10
N ALA A 307 -8.03 -15.47 -0.05
CA ALA A 307 -7.68 -14.77 -1.28
C ALA A 307 -6.18 -14.89 -1.62
N ALA A 308 -5.31 -14.85 -0.61
CA ALA A 308 -3.87 -15.03 -0.78
C ALA A 308 -3.53 -16.45 -1.29
N ARG A 309 -4.12 -17.49 -0.68
CA ARG A 309 -3.95 -18.89 -1.10
C ARG A 309 -4.42 -19.13 -2.52
N LYS A 310 -5.64 -18.65 -2.86
CA LYS A 310 -6.16 -18.75 -4.24
C LYS A 310 -5.21 -18.11 -5.26
N ARG A 311 -4.64 -16.96 -4.91
CA ARG A 311 -3.66 -16.31 -5.78
C ARG A 311 -2.39 -17.13 -5.94
N ASP A 312 -1.86 -17.70 -4.87
CA ASP A 312 -0.67 -18.57 -4.91
C ASP A 312 -0.92 -19.85 -5.72
N ASP A 313 -2.16 -20.36 -5.73
CA ASP A 313 -2.62 -21.46 -6.57
C ASP A 313 -2.83 -21.07 -8.04
N GLY A 314 -2.54 -19.82 -8.42
CA GLY A 314 -2.70 -19.30 -9.79
C GLY A 314 -4.15 -19.05 -10.21
N LEU A 315 -5.08 -19.04 -9.27
CA LEU A 315 -6.50 -18.76 -9.56
C LEU A 315 -6.73 -17.25 -9.78
N PRO A 316 -7.72 -16.88 -10.61
CA PRO A 316 -8.12 -15.47 -10.73
C PRO A 316 -8.79 -15.00 -9.42
N VAL A 317 -8.29 -13.89 -8.86
CA VAL A 317 -8.72 -13.39 -7.53
C VAL A 317 -9.23 -11.94 -7.57
N ALA A 318 -9.58 -11.41 -8.74
CA ALA A 318 -9.98 -10.01 -8.89
C ALA A 318 -11.22 -9.65 -8.04
N THR A 319 -12.17 -10.57 -7.91
CA THR A 319 -13.37 -10.40 -7.08
C THR A 319 -13.02 -10.53 -5.60
N GLU A 320 -12.31 -11.59 -5.21
CA GLU A 320 -11.88 -11.84 -3.83
C GLU A 320 -10.99 -10.70 -3.29
N ALA A 321 -10.03 -10.24 -4.08
CA ALA A 321 -9.16 -9.12 -3.68
C ALA A 321 -9.96 -7.83 -3.43
N SER A 322 -10.97 -7.57 -4.26
CA SER A 322 -11.86 -6.42 -4.07
C SER A 322 -12.78 -6.61 -2.85
N CYS A 323 -13.31 -7.80 -2.62
CA CYS A 323 -14.09 -8.14 -1.42
C CYS A 323 -13.24 -7.97 -0.15
N CYS A 324 -12.01 -8.49 -0.13
CA CYS A 324 -11.08 -8.33 0.99
C CYS A 324 -10.81 -6.86 1.30
N LYS A 325 -10.46 -6.07 0.27
CA LYS A 325 -10.16 -4.65 0.46
C LYS A 325 -11.37 -3.86 0.95
N LEU A 326 -12.54 -4.08 0.36
CA LEU A 326 -13.78 -3.44 0.78
C LEU A 326 -14.10 -3.78 2.24
N PHE A 327 -14.21 -5.07 2.55
CA PHE A 327 -14.61 -5.52 3.88
C PHE A 327 -13.61 -5.10 4.96
N ALA A 328 -12.31 -5.38 4.76
CA ALA A 328 -11.28 -5.10 5.76
C ALA A 328 -11.10 -3.60 6.02
N SER A 329 -11.15 -2.74 4.99
CA SER A 329 -11.01 -1.30 5.20
C SER A 329 -12.21 -0.67 5.92
N GLU A 330 -13.43 -1.11 5.63
CA GLU A 330 -14.63 -0.66 6.34
C GLU A 330 -14.68 -1.20 7.77
N MET A 331 -14.35 -2.48 7.97
CA MET A 331 -14.22 -3.11 9.28
C MET A 331 -13.20 -2.36 10.16
N CYS A 332 -12.01 -2.09 9.63
CA CYS A 332 -10.96 -1.39 10.37
C CYS A 332 -11.42 0.00 10.85
N GLY A 333 -12.21 0.70 10.03
CA GLY A 333 -12.84 1.96 10.42
C GLY A 333 -13.84 1.81 11.57
N ARG A 334 -14.68 0.76 11.55
CA ARG A 334 -15.64 0.48 12.65
C ARG A 334 -14.94 0.08 13.94
N VAL A 335 -13.88 -0.72 13.85
CA VAL A 335 -13.06 -1.09 15.02
C VAL A 335 -12.37 0.15 15.62
N ALA A 336 -11.86 1.06 14.79
CA ALA A 336 -11.26 2.30 15.26
C ALA A 336 -12.28 3.19 16.02
N ASP A 337 -13.51 3.29 15.50
CA ASP A 337 -14.59 4.03 16.15
C ASP A 337 -14.93 3.45 17.50
N ARG A 338 -15.13 2.13 17.58
CA ARG A 338 -15.41 1.42 18.84
C ARG A 338 -14.26 1.51 19.83
N ALA A 339 -13.00 1.44 19.35
CA ALA A 339 -11.83 1.56 20.22
C ALA A 339 -11.76 2.94 20.89
N VAL A 340 -11.94 4.03 20.12
CA VAL A 340 -12.02 5.38 20.68
C VAL A 340 -13.19 5.50 21.66
N GLN A 341 -14.35 4.91 21.35
CA GLN A 341 -15.51 4.94 22.21
C GLN A 341 -15.27 4.21 23.55
N ILE A 342 -14.59 3.07 23.54
CA ILE A 342 -14.23 2.31 24.76
C ILE A 342 -13.28 3.11 25.65
N PHE A 343 -12.32 3.84 25.07
CA PHE A 343 -11.44 4.73 25.80
C PHE A 343 -12.19 5.93 26.41
N GLY A 344 -13.39 6.28 25.90
CA GLY A 344 -14.15 7.44 26.34
C GLY A 344 -13.37 8.75 26.14
N GLY A 345 -13.39 9.67 27.12
CA GLY A 345 -12.67 10.94 27.02
C GLY A 345 -11.18 10.79 26.77
N ALA A 346 -10.54 9.76 27.34
CA ALA A 346 -9.14 9.43 27.10
C ALA A 346 -8.85 9.10 25.62
N GLY A 347 -9.83 8.48 24.92
CA GLY A 347 -9.70 8.15 23.51
C GLY A 347 -9.67 9.36 22.56
N TYR A 348 -10.02 10.55 23.06
CA TYR A 348 -9.96 11.81 22.30
C TYR A 348 -8.67 12.60 22.51
N LEU A 349 -7.80 12.12 23.40
CA LEU A 349 -6.54 12.77 23.76
C LEU A 349 -5.37 12.07 23.06
N SER A 350 -4.48 12.84 22.46
CA SER A 350 -3.32 12.34 21.71
C SER A 350 -2.34 11.52 22.55
N GLU A 351 -2.28 11.75 23.85
CA GLU A 351 -1.42 11.05 24.80
C GLU A 351 -1.69 9.53 24.86
N TYR A 352 -2.94 9.12 24.63
CA TYR A 352 -3.33 7.70 24.63
C TYR A 352 -3.10 7.00 23.28
N GLY A 353 -2.88 7.76 22.20
CA GLY A 353 -2.52 7.26 20.88
C GLY A 353 -3.64 6.55 20.10
N ILE A 354 -4.75 6.17 20.71
CA ILE A 354 -5.84 5.44 20.02
C ILE A 354 -6.54 6.32 18.98
N GLU A 355 -6.67 7.64 19.23
CA GLU A 355 -7.25 8.60 18.29
C GLU A 355 -6.44 8.70 16.99
N ARG A 356 -5.12 8.49 17.07
CA ARG A 356 -4.24 8.49 15.90
C ARG A 356 -4.62 7.40 14.93
N PHE A 357 -4.90 6.19 15.41
CA PHE A 357 -5.37 5.09 14.57
C PHE A 357 -6.70 5.43 13.89
N TYR A 358 -7.63 6.10 14.56
CA TYR A 358 -8.89 6.56 13.96
C TYR A 358 -8.65 7.45 12.73
N ARG A 359 -7.69 8.37 12.81
CA ARG A 359 -7.29 9.23 11.69
C ARG A 359 -6.55 8.45 10.60
N ASP A 360 -5.62 7.57 10.99
CA ASP A 360 -4.77 6.81 10.07
C ASP A 360 -5.56 5.84 9.21
N VAL A 361 -6.49 5.07 9.80
CA VAL A 361 -7.25 4.05 9.09
C VAL A 361 -8.28 4.63 8.13
N ARG A 362 -8.63 5.93 8.28
CA ARG A 362 -9.59 6.58 7.37
C ARG A 362 -9.13 6.54 5.92
N LEU A 363 -7.82 6.55 5.68
CA LEU A 363 -7.22 6.48 4.35
C LEU A 363 -7.47 5.14 3.64
N PHE A 364 -7.57 4.04 4.39
CA PHE A 364 -7.75 2.70 3.80
C PHE A 364 -9.00 2.58 2.91
N ARG A 365 -10.03 3.37 3.16
CA ARG A 365 -11.26 3.42 2.35
C ARG A 365 -11.15 4.31 1.10
N LEU A 366 -10.04 5.02 0.92
CA LEU A 366 -9.83 6.01 -0.14
C LEU A 366 -8.83 5.55 -1.20
N TYR A 367 -7.62 5.16 -0.79
CA TYR A 367 -6.55 4.82 -1.72
C TYR A 367 -6.65 3.38 -2.27
N GLU A 368 -5.89 3.09 -3.31
CA GLU A 368 -5.89 1.81 -4.05
C GLU A 368 -7.30 1.37 -4.53
N GLY A 369 -8.10 2.35 -4.89
CA GLY A 369 -9.52 2.21 -5.23
C GLY A 369 -10.41 2.38 -4.01
N THR A 370 -11.28 3.41 -4.05
CA THR A 370 -12.22 3.69 -2.95
C THR A 370 -13.14 2.51 -2.69
N SER A 371 -13.82 2.49 -1.52
CA SER A 371 -14.85 1.49 -1.22
C SER A 371 -15.89 1.37 -2.34
N GLN A 372 -16.30 2.51 -2.94
CA GLN A 372 -17.24 2.54 -4.05
C GLN A 372 -16.68 1.90 -5.32
N ILE A 373 -15.38 2.11 -5.61
CA ILE A 373 -14.72 1.44 -6.74
C ILE A 373 -14.65 -0.07 -6.51
N GLN A 374 -14.36 -0.53 -5.28
CA GLN A 374 -14.39 -1.97 -4.98
C GLN A 374 -15.79 -2.56 -5.22
N GLN A 375 -16.85 -1.86 -4.77
CA GLN A 375 -18.24 -2.27 -5.02
C GLN A 375 -18.54 -2.40 -6.52
N LEU A 376 -18.11 -1.43 -7.33
CA LEU A 376 -18.30 -1.46 -8.78
C LEU A 376 -17.52 -2.61 -9.43
N VAL A 377 -16.29 -2.89 -8.98
CA VAL A 377 -15.48 -4.01 -9.50
C VAL A 377 -16.16 -5.34 -9.18
N ILE A 378 -16.59 -5.55 -7.94
CA ILE A 378 -17.29 -6.76 -7.50
C ILE A 378 -18.56 -6.97 -8.34
N ALA A 379 -19.43 -5.97 -8.40
CA ALA A 379 -20.70 -6.06 -9.12
C ALA A 379 -20.49 -6.35 -10.62
N ARG A 380 -19.52 -5.67 -11.26
CA ARG A 380 -19.18 -5.89 -12.66
C ARG A 380 -18.69 -7.32 -12.93
N ASN A 381 -17.86 -7.87 -12.04
CA ASN A 381 -17.35 -9.23 -12.14
C ASN A 381 -18.49 -10.25 -12.00
N LEU A 382 -19.37 -10.09 -11.01
CA LEU A 382 -20.54 -10.95 -10.81
C LEU A 382 -21.45 -10.98 -12.06
N VAL A 383 -21.77 -9.81 -12.63
CA VAL A 383 -22.58 -9.73 -13.86
C VAL A 383 -21.89 -10.43 -15.01
N ARG A 384 -20.59 -10.20 -15.20
CA ARG A 384 -19.81 -10.83 -16.27
C ARG A 384 -19.75 -12.36 -16.16
N GLU A 385 -19.66 -12.88 -14.93
CA GLU A 385 -19.66 -14.32 -14.67
C GLU A 385 -21.03 -14.96 -14.93
N ALA A 386 -22.11 -14.28 -14.55
CA ALA A 386 -23.48 -14.75 -14.76
C ALA A 386 -23.94 -14.68 -16.24
N THR A 387 -23.22 -13.91 -17.09
CA THR A 387 -23.58 -13.74 -18.51
C THR A 387 -22.67 -14.50 -19.48
N ARG A 388 -21.72 -15.29 -18.97
CA ARG A 388 -20.89 -16.24 -19.74
C ARG A 388 -21.56 -17.59 -19.85
#